data_aba2f2b6ffd191fc18aa2a7cc550a810
#
_entry.id   aba2f2b6ffd191fc18aa2a7cc550a810
#
_cell.length_a   1.000
_cell.length_b   1.000
_cell.length_c   1.000
_cell.angle_alpha   90.00
_cell.angle_beta   90.00
_cell.angle_gamma   90.00
#
_symmetry.space_group_name_H-M   'P 1'
#
loop_
_entity.id
_entity.type
_entity.pdbx_description
1 polymer ?
#
loop_
_entity_poly.entity_id
_entity_poly.type
_entity_poly.pdbx_seq_one_letter_code
_entity_poly.pdbx_strand_id
1 'polypeptide(L)'
;MAGSNFVDYVKIFARSGHGGSGSAHFRREKFVEFGGPDGGDGGRGGHIILRGDSQYWTLIHLKYQRHQFAEDGEGGSGARSSGKNGKDIVIPVPLGTVARRVLEDGTTEYAGEVTADGEELVLLKGGRGGLGNWHFKTSTNQAPRYAQPGEDRQEGTFILELKVLADVGLVGLSLIHISEPTRPY
;
A
#
# COMPACT_ATOMS: atom_id res chain seq x y z
N MET A 1 26.58 -21.59 -10.45
CA MET A 1 26.27 -21.28 -9.05
C MET A 1 24.76 -21.15 -8.93
N ALA A 2 24.09 -22.11 -8.32
CA ALA A 2 22.65 -22.01 -8.06
C ALA A 2 22.46 -20.92 -6.99
N GLY A 3 21.94 -19.76 -7.40
CA GLY A 3 21.59 -18.69 -6.48
C GLY A 3 20.55 -19.21 -5.50
N SER A 4 20.74 -18.96 -4.20
CA SER A 4 19.74 -19.25 -3.17
C SER A 4 18.39 -18.68 -3.59
N ASN A 5 17.37 -19.53 -3.68
CA ASN A 5 15.97 -19.10 -3.94
C ASN A 5 15.34 -18.43 -2.71
N PHE A 6 16.09 -18.27 -1.64
CA PHE A 6 15.65 -17.59 -0.43
C PHE A 6 16.03 -16.11 -0.51
N VAL A 7 15.02 -15.25 -0.40
CA VAL A 7 15.17 -13.78 -0.41
C VAL A 7 14.47 -13.25 0.84
N ASP A 8 15.25 -12.69 1.75
CA ASP A 8 14.84 -12.11 3.02
C ASP A 8 14.80 -10.57 3.03
N TYR A 9 15.34 -9.96 1.97
CA TYR A 9 15.42 -8.52 1.80
C TYR A 9 15.04 -8.10 0.39
N VAL A 10 14.08 -7.19 0.27
CA VAL A 10 13.63 -6.64 -1.02
C VAL A 10 13.32 -5.16 -0.88
N LYS A 11 13.74 -4.39 -1.88
CA LYS A 11 13.36 -2.99 -2.06
C LYS A 11 12.29 -2.89 -3.13
N ILE A 12 11.12 -2.35 -2.78
CA ILE A 12 9.98 -2.13 -3.70
C ILE A 12 9.69 -0.63 -3.82
N PHE A 13 9.17 -0.24 -4.98
CA PHE A 13 8.58 1.07 -5.19
C PHE A 13 7.06 0.90 -5.25
N ALA A 14 6.35 1.61 -4.38
CA ALA A 14 4.90 1.55 -4.26
C ALA A 14 4.28 2.91 -4.56
N ARG A 15 3.12 2.90 -5.24
CA ARG A 15 2.33 4.08 -5.56
C ARG A 15 0.85 3.77 -5.36
N SER A 16 0.18 4.53 -4.51
CA SER A 16 -1.26 4.44 -4.34
C SER A 16 -2.00 5.11 -5.50
N GLY A 17 -3.30 4.86 -5.61
CA GLY A 17 -4.14 5.52 -6.60
C GLY A 17 -4.49 6.96 -6.21
N HIS A 18 -4.62 7.83 -7.21
CA HIS A 18 -5.16 9.18 -7.07
C HIS A 18 -6.68 9.11 -6.84
N GLY A 19 -7.25 10.00 -6.05
CA GLY A 19 -8.70 10.14 -5.92
C GLY A 19 -9.32 10.75 -7.19
N GLY A 20 -10.46 10.23 -7.63
CA GLY A 20 -11.22 10.81 -8.73
C GLY A 20 -11.74 12.21 -8.39
N SER A 21 -11.85 13.10 -9.35
CA SER A 21 -12.45 14.42 -9.15
C SER A 21 -13.97 14.32 -8.99
N GLY A 22 -14.56 15.18 -8.16
CA GLY A 22 -16.00 15.41 -8.17
C GLY A 22 -16.45 16.07 -9.48
N SER A 23 -17.73 15.94 -9.80
CA SER A 23 -18.34 16.52 -11.00
C SER A 23 -19.06 17.84 -10.69
N ALA A 24 -18.93 18.81 -11.57
CA ALA A 24 -19.69 20.06 -11.53
C ALA A 24 -20.88 20.05 -12.50
N HIS A 25 -21.48 18.89 -12.73
CA HIS A 25 -22.58 18.69 -13.67
C HIS A 25 -23.89 19.33 -13.16
N PHE A 26 -24.72 19.81 -14.10
CA PHE A 26 -26.07 20.30 -13.85
C PHE A 26 -27.08 19.44 -14.59
N ARG A 27 -28.18 19.13 -13.94
CA ARG A 27 -29.29 18.38 -14.52
C ARG A 27 -29.81 19.07 -15.78
N ARG A 28 -29.89 18.33 -16.88
CA ARG A 28 -30.43 18.77 -18.14
C ARG A 28 -31.48 17.78 -18.61
N GLU A 29 -32.74 18.21 -18.58
CA GLU A 29 -33.86 17.39 -19.06
C GLU A 29 -34.75 18.23 -19.99
N LYS A 30 -35.47 17.51 -20.86
CA LYS A 30 -36.47 18.13 -21.73
C LYS A 30 -37.53 18.81 -20.85
N PHE A 31 -37.84 20.08 -21.15
CA PHE A 31 -38.78 20.93 -20.39
C PHE A 31 -38.32 21.38 -18.98
N VAL A 32 -37.06 21.16 -18.61
CA VAL A 32 -36.48 21.73 -17.39
C VAL A 32 -35.41 22.75 -17.79
N GLU A 33 -35.79 24.03 -17.74
CA GLU A 33 -34.95 25.15 -18.20
C GLU A 33 -33.75 25.38 -17.26
N PHE A 34 -33.94 25.23 -15.98
CA PHE A 34 -32.90 25.37 -14.94
C PHE A 34 -32.83 24.14 -14.05
N GLY A 35 -32.04 23.16 -14.44
CA GLY A 35 -31.73 22.02 -13.60
C GLY A 35 -30.77 22.42 -12.48
N GLY A 36 -30.94 21.86 -11.27
CA GLY A 36 -30.05 22.09 -10.14
C GLY A 36 -28.72 21.34 -10.31
N PRO A 37 -27.74 21.55 -9.41
CA PRO A 37 -26.49 20.80 -9.37
C PRO A 37 -26.78 19.31 -9.09
N ASP A 38 -26.23 18.44 -9.91
CA ASP A 38 -26.39 16.98 -9.80
C ASP A 38 -25.07 16.21 -10.06
N GLY A 39 -23.94 16.91 -9.93
CA GLY A 39 -22.64 16.28 -10.06
C GLY A 39 -22.37 15.30 -8.91
N GLY A 40 -21.97 14.08 -9.26
CA GLY A 40 -21.58 13.02 -8.31
C GLY A 40 -20.14 13.17 -7.81
N ASP A 41 -19.81 12.38 -6.81
CA ASP A 41 -18.48 12.36 -6.17
C ASP A 41 -17.49 11.54 -6.97
N GLY A 42 -16.20 11.85 -6.86
CA GLY A 42 -15.14 11.01 -7.38
C GLY A 42 -14.96 9.73 -6.56
N GLY A 43 -14.46 8.68 -7.19
CA GLY A 43 -14.08 7.45 -6.54
C GLY A 43 -12.76 7.58 -5.77
N ARG A 44 -12.57 6.79 -4.73
CA ARG A 44 -11.32 6.67 -3.98
C ARG A 44 -10.24 5.99 -4.83
N GLY A 45 -8.99 6.43 -4.73
CA GLY A 45 -7.84 5.69 -5.26
C GLY A 45 -7.58 4.41 -4.47
N GLY A 46 -6.95 3.42 -5.11
CA GLY A 46 -6.57 2.15 -4.49
C GLY A 46 -5.46 2.29 -3.46
N HIS A 47 -5.50 1.48 -2.42
CA HIS A 47 -4.46 1.36 -1.40
C HIS A 47 -3.38 0.36 -1.80
N ILE A 48 -2.19 0.48 -1.17
CA ILE A 48 -1.16 -0.56 -1.16
C ILE A 48 -1.15 -1.19 0.22
N ILE A 49 -1.40 -2.49 0.28
CA ILE A 49 -1.59 -3.25 1.52
C ILE A 49 -0.65 -4.45 1.52
N LEU A 50 0.12 -4.64 2.58
CA LEU A 50 0.77 -5.92 2.86
C LEU A 50 -0.20 -6.81 3.61
N ARG A 51 -0.26 -8.10 3.22
CA ARG A 51 -1.05 -9.10 3.93
C ARG A 51 -0.16 -10.28 4.31
N GLY A 52 -0.20 -10.66 5.58
CA GLY A 52 0.49 -11.86 6.05
C GLY A 52 -0.14 -13.12 5.45
N ASP A 53 0.71 -13.99 4.93
CA ASP A 53 0.30 -15.27 4.39
C ASP A 53 1.32 -16.34 4.80
N SER A 54 0.87 -17.29 5.60
CA SER A 54 1.67 -18.40 6.13
C SER A 54 2.18 -19.37 5.06
N GLN A 55 1.64 -19.30 3.84
CA GLN A 55 2.10 -20.13 2.72
C GLN A 55 3.37 -19.57 2.06
N TYR A 56 3.67 -18.30 2.29
CA TYR A 56 4.90 -17.68 1.82
C TYR A 56 6.00 -17.81 2.87
N TRP A 57 7.19 -18.19 2.45
CA TRP A 57 8.38 -18.35 3.28
C TRP A 57 9.58 -17.53 2.79
N THR A 58 9.40 -16.75 1.72
CA THR A 58 10.41 -15.90 1.12
C THR A 58 9.76 -14.73 0.37
N LEU A 59 10.51 -13.64 0.21
CA LEU A 59 10.11 -12.45 -0.55
C LEU A 59 10.50 -12.51 -2.04
N ILE A 60 10.82 -13.72 -2.57
CA ILE A 60 11.36 -13.88 -3.93
C ILE A 60 10.44 -13.32 -5.03
N HIS A 61 9.12 -13.44 -4.87
CA HIS A 61 8.14 -12.91 -5.84
C HIS A 61 8.26 -11.40 -6.01
N LEU A 62 8.58 -10.65 -4.93
CA LEU A 62 8.76 -9.20 -4.97
C LEU A 62 10.08 -8.77 -5.60
N LYS A 63 11.08 -9.66 -5.66
CA LYS A 63 12.32 -9.42 -6.40
C LYS A 63 12.07 -9.21 -7.89
N TYR A 64 11.05 -9.87 -8.43
CA TYR A 64 10.65 -9.76 -9.84
C TYR A 64 9.59 -8.69 -10.08
N GLN A 65 8.74 -8.41 -9.08
CA GLN A 65 7.67 -7.40 -9.14
C GLN A 65 7.96 -6.25 -8.16
N ARG A 66 8.97 -5.44 -8.47
CA ARG A 66 9.42 -4.34 -7.61
C ARG A 66 8.52 -3.11 -7.64
N HIS A 67 7.70 -2.97 -8.65
CA HIS A 67 6.80 -1.84 -8.84
C HIS A 67 5.36 -2.26 -8.55
N GLN A 68 4.75 -1.61 -7.57
CA GLN A 68 3.39 -1.87 -7.13
C GLN A 68 2.57 -0.59 -7.29
N PHE A 69 1.67 -0.56 -8.28
CA PHE A 69 0.87 0.63 -8.63
C PHE A 69 -0.61 0.32 -8.49
N ALA A 70 -1.28 0.94 -7.51
CA ALA A 70 -2.72 0.82 -7.37
C ALA A 70 -3.46 1.68 -8.39
N GLU A 71 -4.71 1.30 -8.68
CA GLU A 71 -5.56 1.99 -9.63
C GLU A 71 -6.04 3.34 -9.08
N ASP A 72 -6.16 4.33 -9.97
CA ASP A 72 -6.76 5.62 -9.64
C ASP A 72 -8.29 5.49 -9.52
N GLY A 73 -8.91 6.36 -8.73
CA GLY A 73 -10.36 6.48 -8.68
C GLY A 73 -10.90 7.22 -9.91
N GLU A 74 -12.07 6.81 -10.39
CA GLU A 74 -12.74 7.48 -11.50
C GLU A 74 -13.40 8.78 -11.05
N GLY A 75 -13.49 9.76 -11.95
CA GLY A 75 -14.23 10.99 -11.69
C GLY A 75 -15.73 10.76 -11.55
N GLY A 76 -16.40 11.61 -10.76
CA GLY A 76 -17.86 11.64 -10.68
C GLY A 76 -18.49 12.08 -11.99
N SER A 77 -19.76 11.73 -12.20
CA SER A 77 -20.53 12.10 -13.38
C SER A 77 -21.85 12.78 -13.02
N GLY A 78 -22.71 13.04 -14.00
CA GLY A 78 -24.04 13.59 -13.79
C GLY A 78 -25.00 12.63 -13.09
N ALA A 79 -26.19 13.10 -12.74
CA ALA A 79 -27.23 12.36 -12.04
C ALA A 79 -26.75 11.79 -10.68
N ARG A 80 -25.84 12.51 -9.99
CA ARG A 80 -25.19 12.12 -8.73
C ARG A 80 -24.50 10.77 -8.78
N SER A 81 -24.05 10.37 -9.96
CA SER A 81 -23.30 9.11 -10.10
C SER A 81 -21.89 9.27 -9.59
N SER A 82 -21.55 8.54 -8.54
CA SER A 82 -20.19 8.50 -8.01
C SER A 82 -19.26 7.73 -8.93
N GLY A 83 -18.02 8.19 -9.06
CA GLY A 83 -16.98 7.49 -9.77
C GLY A 83 -16.64 6.14 -9.09
N LYS A 84 -16.15 5.20 -9.87
CA LYS A 84 -15.70 3.91 -9.36
C LYS A 84 -14.43 4.07 -8.52
N ASN A 85 -14.36 3.34 -7.41
CA ASN A 85 -13.14 3.26 -6.60
C ASN A 85 -12.06 2.47 -7.34
N GLY A 86 -10.83 2.96 -7.28
CA GLY A 86 -9.65 2.22 -7.75
C GLY A 86 -9.43 0.95 -6.91
N LYS A 87 -8.93 -0.09 -7.53
CA LYS A 87 -8.65 -1.37 -6.86
C LYS A 87 -7.42 -1.24 -5.96
N ASP A 88 -7.53 -1.82 -4.77
CA ASP A 88 -6.42 -1.97 -3.86
C ASP A 88 -5.46 -3.05 -4.36
N ILE A 89 -4.16 -2.87 -4.13
CA ILE A 89 -3.15 -3.90 -4.33
C ILE A 89 -2.82 -4.52 -2.98
N VAL A 90 -3.09 -5.82 -2.87
CA VAL A 90 -2.73 -6.64 -1.72
C VAL A 90 -1.48 -7.44 -2.09
N ILE A 91 -0.40 -7.20 -1.36
CA ILE A 91 0.90 -7.85 -1.53
C ILE A 91 1.03 -8.92 -0.46
N PRO A 92 1.00 -10.23 -0.81
CA PRO A 92 1.20 -11.27 0.17
C PRO A 92 2.68 -11.31 0.61
N VAL A 93 2.91 -11.41 1.92
CA VAL A 93 4.24 -11.46 2.52
C VAL A 93 4.30 -12.54 3.60
N PRO A 94 5.47 -13.18 3.82
CA PRO A 94 5.68 -14.10 4.94
C PRO A 94 5.42 -13.43 6.29
N LEU A 95 5.07 -14.22 7.28
CA LEU A 95 4.95 -13.76 8.66
C LEU A 95 6.33 -13.32 9.20
N GLY A 96 6.35 -12.26 10.01
CA GLY A 96 7.58 -11.64 10.49
C GLY A 96 8.24 -10.69 9.50
N THR A 97 7.49 -10.24 8.46
CA THR A 97 7.99 -9.23 7.52
C THR A 97 7.87 -7.84 8.11
N VAL A 98 8.99 -7.14 8.20
CA VAL A 98 9.09 -5.73 8.60
C VAL A 98 9.14 -4.85 7.37
N ALA A 99 8.32 -3.81 7.35
CA ALA A 99 8.34 -2.78 6.33
C ALA A 99 8.98 -1.50 6.86
N ARG A 100 9.92 -0.93 6.10
CA ARG A 100 10.54 0.37 6.37
C ARG A 100 10.40 1.27 5.15
N ARG A 101 9.99 2.50 5.37
CA ARG A 101 9.94 3.52 4.31
C ARG A 101 11.31 4.17 4.15
N VAL A 102 11.78 4.31 2.92
CA VAL A 102 13.00 5.06 2.59
C VAL A 102 12.61 6.51 2.39
N LEU A 103 13.22 7.42 3.15
CA LEU A 103 13.05 8.86 3.04
C LEU A 103 13.99 9.45 1.98
N GLU A 104 13.77 10.70 1.59
CA GLU A 104 14.57 11.40 0.57
C GLU A 104 16.03 11.59 0.96
N ASP A 105 16.31 11.69 2.25
CA ASP A 105 17.68 11.78 2.82
C ASP A 105 18.42 10.43 2.84
N GLY A 106 17.76 9.34 2.39
CA GLY A 106 18.29 7.98 2.40
C GLY A 106 18.14 7.26 3.74
N THR A 107 17.62 7.90 4.77
CA THR A 107 17.28 7.25 6.03
C THR A 107 16.04 6.36 5.89
N THR A 108 15.83 5.45 6.83
CA THR A 108 14.67 4.56 6.84
C THR A 108 13.81 4.78 8.06
N GLU A 109 12.51 4.88 7.86
CA GLU A 109 11.50 4.99 8.90
C GLU A 109 10.73 3.68 9.02
N TYR A 110 10.45 3.25 10.25
CA TYR A 110 9.64 2.06 10.50
C TYR A 110 8.18 2.31 10.10
N ALA A 111 7.67 1.51 9.16
CA ALA A 111 6.30 1.61 8.67
C ALA A 111 5.35 0.60 9.34
N GLY A 112 5.86 -0.55 9.78
CA GLY A 112 5.10 -1.59 10.45
C GLY A 112 5.70 -2.97 10.27
N GLU A 113 5.05 -3.96 10.88
CA GLU A 113 5.41 -5.37 10.81
C GLU A 113 4.14 -6.20 10.63
N VAL A 114 4.24 -7.29 9.89
CA VAL A 114 3.16 -8.26 9.69
C VAL A 114 3.56 -9.56 10.39
N THR A 115 2.86 -9.90 11.48
CA THR A 115 3.21 -11.02 12.36
C THR A 115 2.25 -12.19 12.30
N ALA A 116 1.00 -11.94 11.93
CA ALA A 116 -0.05 -12.94 11.92
C ALA A 116 -0.59 -13.21 10.50
N ASP A 117 -1.12 -14.41 10.31
CA ASP A 117 -1.77 -14.80 9.05
C ASP A 117 -3.04 -13.98 8.84
N GLY A 118 -3.21 -13.45 7.64
CA GLY A 118 -4.33 -12.56 7.30
C GLY A 118 -4.22 -11.14 7.86
N GLU A 119 -3.19 -10.81 8.63
CA GLU A 119 -2.97 -9.44 9.11
C GLU A 119 -2.67 -8.50 7.94
N GLU A 120 -3.31 -7.33 7.94
CA GLU A 120 -3.15 -6.33 6.89
C GLU A 120 -2.46 -5.08 7.42
N LEU A 121 -1.39 -4.67 6.74
CA LEU A 121 -0.67 -3.43 6.98
C LEU A 121 -0.79 -2.52 5.76
N VAL A 122 -1.45 -1.37 5.92
CA VAL A 122 -1.58 -0.37 4.85
C VAL A 122 -0.28 0.44 4.75
N LEU A 123 0.49 0.22 3.67
CA LEU A 123 1.72 0.99 3.39
C LEU A 123 1.42 2.39 2.87
N LEU A 124 0.52 2.48 1.88
CA LEU A 124 0.12 3.75 1.26
C LEU A 124 -1.41 3.80 1.12
N LYS A 125 -1.98 4.91 1.57
CA LYS A 125 -3.41 5.16 1.40
C LYS A 125 -3.67 5.79 0.05
N GLY A 126 -4.71 5.32 -0.65
CA GLY A 126 -5.21 5.97 -1.86
C GLY A 126 -5.86 7.32 -1.54
N GLY A 127 -5.76 8.25 -2.47
CA GLY A 127 -6.38 9.57 -2.36
C GLY A 127 -7.91 9.46 -2.25
N ARG A 128 -8.53 10.34 -1.50
CA ARG A 128 -9.99 10.42 -1.40
C ARG A 128 -10.57 11.00 -2.67
N GLY A 129 -11.76 10.53 -3.08
CA GLY A 129 -12.51 11.14 -4.14
C GLY A 129 -13.00 12.54 -3.75
N GLY A 130 -12.99 13.47 -4.71
CA GLY A 130 -13.50 14.81 -4.54
C GLY A 130 -15.04 14.82 -4.50
N LEU A 131 -15.62 15.77 -3.77
CA LEU A 131 -17.06 15.95 -3.67
C LEU A 131 -17.64 16.63 -4.91
N GLY A 132 -18.79 16.15 -5.39
CA GLY A 132 -19.55 16.76 -6.47
C GLY A 132 -20.21 18.10 -6.06
N ASN A 133 -20.63 18.89 -7.06
CA ASN A 133 -21.19 20.20 -6.81
C ASN A 133 -22.51 20.19 -6.03
N TRP A 134 -23.25 19.10 -6.02
CA TRP A 134 -24.50 19.00 -5.29
C TRP A 134 -24.31 19.13 -3.76
N HIS A 135 -23.12 18.75 -3.22
CA HIS A 135 -22.77 18.92 -1.80
C HIS A 135 -22.59 20.41 -1.40
N PHE A 136 -22.24 21.25 -2.36
CA PHE A 136 -21.97 22.67 -2.12
C PHE A 136 -23.20 23.55 -2.31
N LYS A 137 -24.38 22.97 -2.53
CA LYS A 137 -25.64 23.69 -2.61
C LYS A 137 -26.03 24.23 -1.24
N THR A 138 -26.21 25.53 -1.16
CA THR A 138 -26.69 26.25 0.04
C THR A 138 -27.89 27.10 -0.29
N SER A 139 -28.57 27.68 0.73
CA SER A 139 -29.69 28.59 0.54
C SER A 139 -29.29 29.85 -0.25
N THR A 140 -28.06 30.31 -0.11
CA THR A 140 -27.52 31.49 -0.80
C THR A 140 -26.89 31.16 -2.15
N ASN A 141 -26.32 29.95 -2.30
CA ASN A 141 -25.74 29.46 -3.55
C ASN A 141 -26.43 28.16 -3.99
N GLN A 142 -27.51 28.32 -4.76
CA GLN A 142 -28.31 27.16 -5.23
C GLN A 142 -27.73 26.47 -6.46
N ALA A 143 -26.78 27.08 -7.15
CA ALA A 143 -26.19 26.59 -8.39
C ALA A 143 -24.64 26.67 -8.37
N PRO A 144 -23.94 25.93 -7.45
CA PRO A 144 -22.47 25.92 -7.40
C PRO A 144 -21.90 25.29 -8.69
N ARG A 145 -21.00 26.04 -9.34
CA ARG A 145 -20.32 25.60 -10.59
C ARG A 145 -18.94 24.98 -10.36
N TYR A 146 -18.65 24.63 -9.14
CA TYR A 146 -17.38 24.02 -8.74
C TYR A 146 -17.61 22.67 -8.06
N ALA A 147 -16.65 21.80 -8.18
CA ALA A 147 -16.56 20.53 -7.48
C ALA A 147 -15.16 20.43 -6.86
N GLN A 148 -15.00 19.55 -5.90
CA GLN A 148 -13.73 19.31 -5.26
C GLN A 148 -12.86 18.38 -6.12
N PRO A 149 -11.57 18.68 -6.34
CA PRO A 149 -10.63 17.73 -6.93
C PRO A 149 -10.43 16.53 -6.00
N GLY A 150 -10.03 15.38 -6.56
CA GLY A 150 -9.59 14.25 -5.76
C GLY A 150 -8.26 14.57 -5.05
N GLU A 151 -8.00 13.86 -3.94
CA GLU A 151 -6.71 13.95 -3.25
C GLU A 151 -5.63 13.27 -4.09
N ASP A 152 -4.41 13.82 -3.99
CA ASP A 152 -3.25 13.26 -4.67
C ASP A 152 -2.88 11.88 -4.14
N ARG A 153 -2.26 11.10 -5.01
CA ARG A 153 -1.67 9.80 -4.68
C ARG A 153 -0.46 9.94 -3.77
N GLN A 154 -0.21 8.93 -3.00
CA GLN A 154 1.02 8.79 -2.23
C GLN A 154 1.96 7.83 -2.96
N GLU A 155 3.26 8.13 -2.89
CA GLU A 155 4.28 7.24 -3.42
C GLU A 155 5.48 7.14 -2.47
N GLY A 156 6.22 6.07 -2.58
CA GLY A 156 7.39 5.87 -1.75
C GLY A 156 8.11 4.57 -2.06
N THR A 157 9.34 4.52 -1.62
CA THR A 157 10.17 3.32 -1.66
C THR A 157 10.12 2.65 -0.30
N PHE A 158 9.91 1.34 -0.30
CA PHE A 158 9.88 0.53 0.92
C PHE A 158 10.93 -0.58 0.85
N ILE A 159 11.54 -0.84 1.98
CA ILE A 159 12.39 -2.00 2.24
C ILE A 159 11.55 -2.98 3.04
N LEU A 160 11.44 -4.20 2.53
CA LEU A 160 10.81 -5.32 3.22
C LEU A 160 11.90 -6.28 3.67
N GLU A 161 11.95 -6.54 4.96
CA GLU A 161 12.91 -7.44 5.60
C GLU A 161 12.16 -8.55 6.33
N LEU A 162 12.51 -9.79 6.04
CA LEU A 162 11.96 -10.95 6.75
C LEU A 162 12.84 -11.25 7.97
N LYS A 163 12.26 -11.16 9.17
CA LYS A 163 12.92 -11.60 10.40
C LYS A 163 12.95 -13.14 10.43
N VAL A 164 14.08 -13.72 10.09
CA VAL A 164 14.28 -15.15 10.21
C VAL A 164 14.83 -15.43 11.60
N LEU A 165 14.04 -16.13 12.44
CA LEU A 165 14.52 -16.68 13.70
C LEU A 165 15.19 -18.01 13.40
N ALA A 166 16.42 -18.19 13.84
CA ALA A 166 17.05 -19.52 13.81
C ALA A 166 16.46 -20.38 14.93
N ASP A 167 15.71 -21.42 14.57
CA ASP A 167 15.11 -22.35 15.53
C ASP A 167 16.15 -23.29 16.17
N VAL A 168 17.37 -23.32 15.66
CA VAL A 168 18.44 -24.21 16.15
C VAL A 168 19.75 -23.47 16.34
N GLY A 169 20.18 -23.37 17.58
CA GLY A 169 21.53 -22.98 17.96
C GLY A 169 22.42 -24.21 18.17
N LEU A 170 23.45 -24.40 17.32
CA LEU A 170 24.47 -25.42 17.57
C LEU A 170 25.50 -24.88 18.58
N VAL A 171 25.43 -25.33 19.83
CA VAL A 171 26.46 -25.06 20.84
C VAL A 171 27.50 -26.19 20.75
N GLY A 172 28.64 -25.89 20.12
CA GLY A 172 29.79 -26.79 20.10
C GLY A 172 30.58 -26.68 21.40
N LEU A 173 30.51 -27.70 22.25
CA LEU A 173 31.49 -27.91 23.31
C LEU A 173 32.77 -28.45 22.66
N SER A 174 33.77 -27.58 22.49
CA SER A 174 35.12 -28.01 22.14
C SER A 174 35.73 -28.73 23.36
N LEU A 175 35.78 -30.04 23.32
CA LEU A 175 36.58 -30.83 24.25
C LEU A 175 38.06 -30.63 23.86
N ILE A 176 38.72 -29.69 24.52
CA ILE A 176 40.18 -29.64 24.49
C ILE A 176 40.69 -30.85 25.27
N HIS A 177 41.08 -31.87 24.54
CA HIS A 177 41.86 -32.97 25.11
C HIS A 177 43.24 -32.42 25.47
N ILE A 178 43.45 -32.10 26.73
CA ILE A 178 44.76 -31.90 27.31
C ILE A 178 45.33 -33.30 27.53
N SER A 179 46.11 -33.77 26.58
CA SER A 179 46.95 -34.96 26.80
C SER A 179 48.11 -34.53 27.75
N GLU A 180 48.07 -35.04 28.97
CA GLU A 180 49.23 -34.93 29.88
C GLU A 180 50.45 -35.54 29.21
N PRO A 181 51.60 -34.85 29.24
CA PRO A 181 52.84 -35.45 28.78
C PRO A 181 53.29 -36.55 29.79
N THR A 182 53.27 -37.79 29.35
CA THR A 182 53.88 -38.89 30.06
C THR A 182 55.38 -38.60 30.22
N ARG A 183 55.86 -38.51 31.48
CA ARG A 183 57.26 -38.41 31.80
C ARG A 183 57.91 -39.78 31.49
N PRO A 184 59.02 -39.81 30.76
CA PRO A 184 59.90 -41.05 30.75
C PRO A 184 60.76 -41.03 31.96
N TYR A 185 60.97 -42.25 32.52
CA TYR A 185 61.95 -42.53 33.55
C TYR A 185 63.39 -42.40 33.03
#